data_176b3ea104808435202db80b48135163
#
_entry.id   176b3ea104808435202db80b48135163
#
_cell.length_a   1.000
_cell.length_b   1.000
_cell.length_c   1.000
_cell.angle_alpha   90.00
_cell.angle_beta   90.00
_cell.angle_gamma   90.00
#
_symmetry.space_group_name_H-M   'P 1'
#
loop_
_entity.id
_entity.type
_entity.pdbx_description
1 polymer ?
#
loop_
_entity_poly.entity_id
_entity_poly.type
_entity_poly.pdbx_seq_one_letter_code
_entity_poly.pdbx_strand_id
1 'polypeptide(L)'
;MTASEPLESDTAHDEEGEVLRALRGTGQPSASGADAVRAYLREIGRVSLLSADLEVLCAKRIERGLAAGETLARLEAEAGEDGVEQATRSKLEREIAEGQEAKDLLTEANLRLVVSIAKRYRNRGMAFLDLIQEGNLGLMRAVEKFDHRKGFKFSTYATWWIRQAITRAVADQARTIRIPVHMVETINRVLRAQRQLSQELGREPTIEEVALRLQFPVERVREIQRISQDTVSLEQPIGDEEDFSLSDVIEDQGAEVPVDAATRVLLNEAVQRALCELSEREQEVVRLRFGLDDGRIRTLEEVGRIFGVTRERVRQIETKTLAKLRQPTLSRPLRDYLEAD
;
A
#
# COMPACT_ATOMS: atom_id res chain seq x y z
N MET A 1 -62.27 -12.37 -4.99
CA MET A 1 -61.31 -12.74 -6.05
C MET A 1 -60.00 -12.15 -5.62
N THR A 2 -59.18 -13.01 -5.07
CA THR A 2 -57.89 -12.74 -4.47
C THR A 2 -56.82 -12.72 -5.57
N ALA A 3 -56.13 -11.60 -5.74
CA ALA A 3 -54.92 -11.52 -6.54
C ALA A 3 -53.73 -11.72 -5.58
N SER A 4 -53.04 -12.83 -5.73
CA SER A 4 -51.80 -13.19 -5.05
C SER A 4 -50.65 -12.40 -5.68
N GLU A 5 -49.90 -11.69 -4.83
CA GLU A 5 -48.63 -11.12 -5.17
C GLU A 5 -47.60 -12.22 -5.44
N PRO A 6 -46.71 -12.09 -6.44
CA PRO A 6 -45.64 -13.05 -6.67
C PRO A 6 -44.42 -12.69 -5.80
N LEU A 7 -43.92 -13.73 -5.20
CA LEU A 7 -42.75 -13.88 -4.32
C LEU A 7 -41.50 -13.14 -4.74
N GLU A 8 -40.94 -12.37 -3.81
CA GLU A 8 -39.61 -11.69 -3.84
C GLU A 8 -38.38 -12.63 -3.91
N SER A 9 -38.58 -13.95 -4.12
CA SER A 9 -37.48 -14.92 -4.18
C SER A 9 -36.73 -14.98 -5.51
N ASP A 10 -37.31 -14.47 -6.61
CA ASP A 10 -36.67 -14.52 -7.94
C ASP A 10 -35.58 -13.45 -8.13
N THR A 11 -35.67 -12.32 -7.46
CA THR A 11 -34.67 -11.25 -7.60
C THR A 11 -33.29 -11.58 -6.98
N ALA A 12 -33.25 -12.40 -5.93
CA ALA A 12 -32.03 -12.81 -5.26
C ALA A 12 -31.20 -13.81 -6.11
N HIS A 13 -31.89 -14.73 -6.82
CA HIS A 13 -31.23 -15.69 -7.72
C HIS A 13 -30.68 -15.02 -8.99
N ASP A 14 -31.37 -14.01 -9.53
CA ASP A 14 -30.88 -13.25 -10.68
C ASP A 14 -29.68 -12.40 -10.35
N GLU A 15 -29.60 -11.79 -9.16
CA GLU A 15 -28.43 -11.02 -8.71
C GLU A 15 -27.16 -11.89 -8.49
N GLU A 16 -27.31 -13.10 -7.92
CA GLU A 16 -26.22 -14.09 -7.82
C GLU A 16 -25.73 -14.52 -9.21
N GLY A 17 -26.65 -14.78 -10.13
CA GLY A 17 -26.33 -15.15 -11.51
C GLY A 17 -25.55 -14.06 -12.25
N GLU A 18 -25.89 -12.81 -12.04
CA GLU A 18 -25.25 -11.66 -12.67
C GLU A 18 -23.83 -11.43 -12.11
N VAL A 19 -23.61 -11.56 -10.79
CA VAL A 19 -22.29 -11.50 -10.16
C VAL A 19 -21.39 -12.61 -10.68
N LEU A 20 -21.92 -13.83 -10.80
CA LEU A 20 -21.15 -14.98 -11.26
C LEU A 20 -20.83 -14.91 -12.76
N ARG A 21 -21.73 -14.36 -13.60
CA ARG A 21 -21.47 -14.11 -15.03
C ARG A 21 -20.38 -13.04 -15.21
N ALA A 22 -20.42 -11.98 -14.41
CA ALA A 22 -19.45 -10.90 -14.49
C ALA A 22 -18.06 -11.31 -13.94
N LEU A 23 -17.98 -12.31 -13.05
CA LEU A 23 -16.71 -12.90 -12.60
C LEU A 23 -16.06 -13.81 -13.67
N ARG A 24 -16.84 -14.38 -14.60
CA ARG A 24 -16.34 -15.21 -15.70
C ARG A 24 -15.75 -14.40 -16.87
N GLY A 25 -16.05 -13.11 -16.97
CA GLY A 25 -15.64 -12.26 -18.10
C GLY A 25 -14.33 -11.50 -17.93
N THR A 26 -13.69 -11.55 -16.76
CA THR A 26 -12.43 -10.83 -16.50
C THR A 26 -11.42 -11.74 -15.85
N GLY A 27 -10.34 -12.12 -16.55
CA GLY A 27 -9.18 -12.90 -16.13
C GLY A 27 -9.44 -13.84 -14.94
N GLN A 28 -9.32 -15.13 -15.12
CA GLN A 28 -9.70 -16.17 -14.15
C GLN A 28 -9.29 -15.79 -12.72
N PRO A 29 -10.25 -15.52 -11.79
CA PRO A 29 -9.94 -15.63 -10.39
C PRO A 29 -9.57 -17.10 -10.14
N SER A 30 -8.52 -17.35 -9.40
CA SER A 30 -8.18 -18.71 -8.95
C SER A 30 -9.49 -19.38 -8.47
N ALA A 31 -9.72 -20.65 -8.80
CA ALA A 31 -10.96 -21.37 -8.47
C ALA A 31 -11.38 -21.20 -7.00
N SER A 32 -10.41 -21.07 -6.09
CA SER A 32 -10.56 -20.75 -4.67
C SER A 32 -11.26 -19.40 -4.40
N GLY A 33 -10.93 -18.34 -5.14
CA GLY A 33 -11.52 -17.01 -4.90
C GLY A 33 -12.98 -16.90 -5.33
N ALA A 34 -13.36 -17.58 -6.41
CA ALA A 34 -14.77 -17.62 -6.88
C ALA A 34 -15.68 -18.37 -5.90
N ASP A 35 -15.16 -19.42 -5.26
CA ASP A 35 -15.92 -20.20 -4.26
C ASP A 35 -16.12 -19.42 -2.96
N ALA A 36 -15.12 -18.64 -2.53
CA ALA A 36 -15.25 -17.77 -1.36
C ALA A 36 -16.30 -16.67 -1.56
N VAL A 37 -16.34 -16.03 -2.74
CA VAL A 37 -17.39 -15.05 -3.08
C VAL A 37 -18.78 -15.70 -3.06
N ARG A 38 -18.93 -16.90 -3.62
CA ARG A 38 -20.22 -17.62 -3.61
C ARG A 38 -20.67 -17.96 -2.19
N ALA A 39 -19.74 -18.44 -1.35
CA ALA A 39 -20.05 -18.77 0.03
C ALA A 39 -20.54 -17.52 0.78
N TYR A 40 -19.83 -16.41 0.66
CA TYR A 40 -20.21 -15.14 1.27
C TYR A 40 -21.59 -14.66 0.79
N LEU A 41 -21.85 -14.64 -0.52
CA LEU A 41 -23.14 -14.21 -1.09
C LEU A 41 -24.32 -15.09 -0.62
N ARG A 42 -24.10 -16.40 -0.47
CA ARG A 42 -25.08 -17.33 0.06
C ARG A 42 -25.39 -17.07 1.53
N GLU A 43 -24.38 -16.70 2.31
CA GLU A 43 -24.52 -16.44 3.74
C GLU A 43 -25.30 -15.15 3.99
N ILE A 44 -24.94 -14.04 3.34
CA ILE A 44 -25.65 -12.77 3.49
C ILE A 44 -27.07 -12.81 2.92
N GLY A 45 -27.35 -13.73 1.96
CA GLY A 45 -28.67 -13.93 1.39
C GLY A 45 -29.68 -14.55 2.35
N ARG A 46 -29.24 -15.20 3.45
CA ARG A 46 -30.10 -15.82 4.46
C ARG A 46 -30.79 -14.82 5.38
N VAL A 47 -30.19 -13.62 5.53
CA VAL A 47 -30.71 -12.58 6.41
C VAL A 47 -31.80 -11.78 5.67
N SER A 48 -32.97 -11.64 6.28
CA SER A 48 -34.07 -10.86 5.72
C SER A 48 -33.81 -9.36 5.79
N LEU A 49 -34.33 -8.61 4.83
CA LEU A 49 -34.26 -7.14 4.84
C LEU A 49 -35.12 -6.58 5.99
N LEU A 50 -34.66 -5.51 6.60
CA LEU A 50 -35.40 -4.83 7.66
C LEU A 50 -36.40 -3.82 7.08
N SER A 51 -37.59 -3.73 7.73
CA SER A 51 -38.51 -2.62 7.48
C SER A 51 -38.03 -1.33 8.12
N ALA A 52 -38.51 -0.17 7.63
CA ALA A 52 -38.13 1.14 8.20
C ALA A 52 -38.39 1.24 9.72
N ASP A 53 -39.48 0.62 10.19
CA ASP A 53 -39.80 0.61 11.62
C ASP A 53 -38.82 -0.22 12.44
N LEU A 54 -38.31 -1.32 11.89
CA LEU A 54 -37.27 -2.14 12.51
C LEU A 54 -35.89 -1.43 12.51
N GLU A 55 -35.56 -0.70 11.44
CA GLU A 55 -34.33 0.15 11.40
C GLU A 55 -34.35 1.17 12.56
N VAL A 56 -35.49 1.83 12.77
CA VAL A 56 -35.68 2.80 13.88
C VAL A 56 -35.61 2.11 15.24
N LEU A 57 -36.20 0.91 15.38
CA LEU A 57 -36.16 0.15 16.62
C LEU A 57 -34.72 -0.27 16.97
N CYS A 58 -33.97 -0.79 15.99
CA CYS A 58 -32.56 -1.12 16.16
C CYS A 58 -31.76 0.11 16.57
N ALA A 59 -31.93 1.25 15.89
CA ALA A 59 -31.23 2.48 16.22
C ALA A 59 -31.48 2.94 17.66
N LYS A 60 -32.74 2.84 18.14
CA LYS A 60 -33.09 3.18 19.54
C LYS A 60 -32.46 2.22 20.55
N ARG A 61 -32.35 0.92 20.23
CA ARG A 61 -31.68 -0.07 21.10
C ARG A 61 -30.18 0.19 21.16
N ILE A 62 -29.55 0.50 20.04
CA ILE A 62 -28.13 0.86 19.96
C ILE A 62 -27.86 2.11 20.83
N GLU A 63 -28.69 3.16 20.70
CA GLU A 63 -28.54 4.40 21.48
C GLU A 63 -28.68 4.13 23.00
N ARG A 64 -29.64 3.29 23.43
CA ARG A 64 -29.79 2.90 24.84
C ARG A 64 -28.59 2.07 25.32
N GLY A 65 -28.11 1.13 24.55
CA GLY A 65 -26.95 0.31 24.90
C GLY A 65 -25.68 1.15 25.08
N LEU A 66 -25.46 2.14 24.23
CA LEU A 66 -24.35 3.09 24.36
C LEU A 66 -24.48 3.94 25.64
N ALA A 67 -25.67 4.50 25.91
CA ALA A 67 -25.92 5.27 27.11
C ALA A 67 -25.77 4.43 28.40
N ALA A 68 -26.20 3.16 28.35
CA ALA A 68 -26.03 2.23 29.48
C ALA A 68 -24.54 1.92 29.70
N GLY A 69 -23.74 1.75 28.64
CA GLY A 69 -22.30 1.55 28.73
C GLY A 69 -21.56 2.75 29.35
N GLU A 70 -21.89 3.96 28.92
CA GLU A 70 -21.32 5.19 29.49
C GLU A 70 -21.71 5.36 30.97
N THR A 71 -22.95 4.99 31.31
CA THR A 71 -23.44 5.06 32.69
C THR A 71 -22.73 4.04 33.57
N LEU A 72 -22.57 2.82 33.13
CA LEU A 72 -21.86 1.76 33.85
C LEU A 72 -20.39 2.15 34.09
N ALA A 73 -19.69 2.60 33.04
CA ALA A 73 -18.31 3.04 33.16
C ALA A 73 -18.12 4.19 34.13
N ARG A 74 -19.09 5.14 34.18
CA ARG A 74 -19.07 6.24 35.16
C ARG A 74 -19.28 5.75 36.59
N LEU A 75 -20.25 4.84 36.80
CA LEU A 75 -20.53 4.29 38.13
C LEU A 75 -19.35 3.47 38.68
N GLU A 76 -18.70 2.69 37.82
CA GLU A 76 -17.48 1.93 38.14
C GLU A 76 -16.30 2.84 38.48
N ALA A 77 -16.17 3.97 37.79
CA ALA A 77 -15.12 4.96 38.07
C ALA A 77 -15.36 5.70 39.39
N GLU A 78 -16.63 5.93 39.79
CA GLU A 78 -17.00 6.65 41.02
C GLU A 78 -17.02 5.76 42.28
N ALA A 79 -17.52 4.51 42.16
CA ALA A 79 -17.77 3.61 43.29
C ALA A 79 -16.82 2.41 43.37
N GLY A 80 -15.98 2.19 42.35
CA GLY A 80 -15.21 0.96 42.17
C GLY A 80 -16.08 -0.19 41.61
N GLU A 81 -15.43 -1.25 41.10
CA GLU A 81 -16.14 -2.39 40.49
C GLU A 81 -17.14 -3.07 41.46
N ASP A 82 -16.81 -3.17 42.74
CA ASP A 82 -17.64 -3.79 43.78
C ASP A 82 -18.66 -2.84 44.38
N GLY A 83 -18.60 -1.53 44.10
CA GLY A 83 -19.47 -0.51 44.69
C GLY A 83 -20.79 -0.30 43.95
N VAL A 84 -20.94 -0.89 42.74
CA VAL A 84 -22.18 -0.77 41.97
C VAL A 84 -23.17 -1.85 42.43
N GLU A 85 -24.39 -1.46 42.77
CA GLU A 85 -25.45 -2.39 43.13
C GLU A 85 -25.67 -3.44 42.03
N GLN A 86 -25.61 -4.73 42.36
CA GLN A 86 -25.65 -5.83 41.42
C GLN A 86 -26.90 -5.82 40.51
N ALA A 87 -28.04 -5.40 41.05
CA ALA A 87 -29.30 -5.26 40.29
C ALA A 87 -29.18 -4.19 39.19
N THR A 88 -28.55 -3.05 39.51
CA THR A 88 -28.31 -1.95 38.55
C THR A 88 -27.28 -2.36 37.49
N ARG A 89 -26.21 -3.03 37.90
CA ARG A 89 -25.20 -3.58 36.97
C ARG A 89 -25.81 -4.57 35.98
N SER A 90 -26.55 -5.58 36.46
CA SER A 90 -27.19 -6.59 35.61
C SER A 90 -28.20 -5.97 34.64
N LYS A 91 -28.88 -4.90 35.03
CA LYS A 91 -29.79 -4.18 34.12
C LYS A 91 -29.02 -3.46 33.01
N LEU A 92 -27.96 -2.74 33.36
CA LEU A 92 -27.13 -2.01 32.38
C LEU A 92 -26.42 -2.98 31.41
N GLU A 93 -25.86 -4.08 31.92
CA GLU A 93 -25.23 -5.13 31.10
C GLU A 93 -26.22 -5.73 30.09
N ARG A 94 -27.48 -5.93 30.50
CA ARG A 94 -28.53 -6.43 29.59
C ARG A 94 -28.87 -5.39 28.50
N GLU A 95 -28.97 -4.11 28.85
CA GLU A 95 -29.23 -3.04 27.85
C GLU A 95 -28.06 -2.90 26.87
N ILE A 96 -26.81 -3.10 27.31
CA ILE A 96 -25.63 -3.14 26.46
C ILE A 96 -25.70 -4.33 25.50
N ALA A 97 -26.02 -5.54 25.98
CA ALA A 97 -26.16 -6.73 25.17
C ALA A 97 -27.26 -6.58 24.11
N GLU A 98 -28.46 -6.07 24.51
CA GLU A 98 -29.56 -5.81 23.57
C GLU A 98 -29.16 -4.75 22.51
N GLY A 99 -28.33 -3.76 22.88
CA GLY A 99 -27.78 -2.76 21.96
C GLY A 99 -26.81 -3.37 20.95
N GLN A 100 -25.94 -4.28 21.41
CA GLN A 100 -24.99 -4.97 20.54
C GLN A 100 -25.71 -5.92 19.56
N GLU A 101 -26.69 -6.71 20.04
CA GLU A 101 -27.51 -7.56 19.16
C GLU A 101 -28.23 -6.74 18.08
N ALA A 102 -28.75 -5.56 18.43
CA ALA A 102 -29.41 -4.68 17.48
C ALA A 102 -28.41 -4.10 16.45
N LYS A 103 -27.16 -3.81 16.87
CA LYS A 103 -26.07 -3.36 15.97
C LYS A 103 -25.71 -4.44 14.97
N ASP A 104 -25.57 -5.67 15.43
CA ASP A 104 -25.22 -6.81 14.59
C ASP A 104 -26.36 -7.11 13.58
N LEU A 105 -27.61 -7.12 14.03
CA LEU A 105 -28.79 -7.32 13.16
C LEU A 105 -28.89 -6.22 12.08
N LEU A 106 -28.72 -4.95 12.45
CA LEU A 106 -28.78 -3.84 11.49
C LEU A 106 -27.64 -3.92 10.48
N THR A 107 -26.43 -4.39 10.90
CA THR A 107 -25.28 -4.58 10.03
C THR A 107 -25.51 -5.74 9.06
N GLU A 108 -25.90 -6.93 9.57
CA GLU A 108 -26.11 -8.13 8.77
C GLU A 108 -27.18 -7.93 7.70
N ALA A 109 -28.31 -7.32 8.05
CA ALA A 109 -29.41 -7.06 7.12
C ALA A 109 -29.01 -6.12 5.96
N ASN A 110 -27.93 -5.34 6.12
CA ASN A 110 -27.46 -4.36 5.13
C ASN A 110 -26.18 -4.79 4.38
N LEU A 111 -25.65 -5.99 4.58
CA LEU A 111 -24.46 -6.48 3.86
C LEU A 111 -24.71 -6.55 2.34
N ARG A 112 -25.93 -6.88 1.92
CA ARG A 112 -26.32 -6.89 0.50
C ARG A 112 -26.21 -5.51 -0.15
N LEU A 113 -26.48 -4.43 0.60
CA LEU A 113 -26.30 -3.06 0.13
C LEU A 113 -24.80 -2.79 -0.17
N VAL A 114 -23.89 -3.25 0.68
CA VAL A 114 -22.45 -3.12 0.47
C VAL A 114 -22.05 -3.79 -0.84
N VAL A 115 -22.49 -5.02 -1.08
CA VAL A 115 -22.19 -5.75 -2.33
C VAL A 115 -22.68 -4.99 -3.56
N SER A 116 -23.89 -4.45 -3.53
CA SER A 116 -24.47 -3.68 -4.65
C SER A 116 -23.65 -2.44 -4.99
N ILE A 117 -23.03 -1.80 -3.98
CA ILE A 117 -22.16 -0.64 -4.17
C ILE A 117 -20.77 -1.09 -4.64
N ALA A 118 -20.17 -2.12 -4.03
CA ALA A 118 -18.84 -2.64 -4.36
C ALA A 118 -18.75 -3.16 -5.80
N LYS A 119 -19.83 -3.71 -6.38
CA LYS A 119 -19.92 -4.12 -7.79
C LYS A 119 -19.43 -3.03 -8.76
N ARG A 120 -19.67 -1.76 -8.48
CA ARG A 120 -19.28 -0.61 -9.34
C ARG A 120 -17.81 -0.25 -9.26
N TYR A 121 -17.07 -0.83 -8.32
CA TYR A 121 -15.64 -0.56 -8.09
C TYR A 121 -14.75 -1.72 -8.53
N ARG A 122 -15.31 -2.77 -9.15
CA ARG A 122 -14.56 -3.88 -9.72
C ARG A 122 -13.55 -3.40 -10.77
N ASN A 123 -12.47 -4.16 -10.95
CA ASN A 123 -11.41 -3.91 -11.93
C ASN A 123 -10.66 -2.57 -11.69
N ARG A 124 -10.53 -2.18 -10.42
CA ARG A 124 -9.79 -0.97 -10.02
C ARG A 124 -8.56 -1.29 -9.17
N GLY A 125 -7.93 -2.46 -9.39
CA GLY A 125 -6.69 -2.84 -8.70
C GLY A 125 -6.87 -3.51 -7.34
N MET A 126 -8.12 -3.83 -6.93
CA MET A 126 -8.42 -4.56 -5.69
C MET A 126 -9.31 -5.78 -5.97
N ALA A 127 -9.12 -6.86 -5.21
CA ALA A 127 -9.98 -8.02 -5.26
C ALA A 127 -11.41 -7.67 -4.80
N PHE A 128 -12.42 -8.35 -5.37
CA PHE A 128 -13.82 -8.01 -5.10
C PHE A 128 -14.20 -8.23 -3.63
N LEU A 129 -13.67 -9.27 -2.98
CA LEU A 129 -13.91 -9.51 -1.55
C LEU A 129 -13.30 -8.40 -0.68
N ASP A 130 -12.13 -7.89 -1.04
CA ASP A 130 -11.48 -6.80 -0.30
C ASP A 130 -12.30 -5.49 -0.41
N LEU A 131 -12.86 -5.21 -1.61
CA LEU A 131 -13.79 -4.09 -1.79
C LEU A 131 -15.04 -4.23 -0.91
N ILE A 132 -15.58 -5.46 -0.77
CA ILE A 132 -16.71 -5.73 0.11
C ILE A 132 -16.32 -5.51 1.56
N GLN A 133 -15.17 -6.02 2.01
CA GLN A 133 -14.74 -5.86 3.41
C GLN A 133 -14.48 -4.38 3.78
N GLU A 134 -13.84 -3.62 2.92
CA GLU A 134 -13.70 -2.18 3.13
C GLU A 134 -15.07 -1.45 3.15
N GLY A 135 -15.98 -1.90 2.31
CA GLY A 135 -17.36 -1.44 2.32
C GLY A 135 -18.09 -1.78 3.63
N ASN A 136 -17.88 -2.99 4.18
CA ASN A 136 -18.42 -3.41 5.47
C ASN A 136 -17.90 -2.56 6.62
N LEU A 137 -16.62 -2.17 6.60
CA LEU A 137 -16.06 -1.20 7.57
C LEU A 137 -16.77 0.15 7.47
N GLY A 138 -17.09 0.59 6.26
CA GLY A 138 -17.91 1.78 6.03
C GLY A 138 -19.33 1.63 6.58
N LEU A 139 -19.96 0.47 6.37
CA LEU A 139 -21.29 0.16 6.91
C LEU A 139 -21.31 0.17 8.43
N MET A 140 -20.35 -0.44 9.10
CA MET A 140 -20.24 -0.43 10.56
C MET A 140 -20.17 1.00 11.12
N ARG A 141 -19.37 1.88 10.48
CA ARG A 141 -19.33 3.30 10.84
C ARG A 141 -20.66 4.03 10.61
N ALA A 142 -21.40 3.62 9.57
CA ALA A 142 -22.73 4.17 9.31
C ALA A 142 -23.71 3.76 10.42
N VAL A 143 -23.68 2.50 10.87
CA VAL A 143 -24.51 1.99 11.97
C VAL A 143 -24.24 2.74 13.26
N GLU A 144 -22.97 3.01 13.59
CA GLU A 144 -22.57 3.75 14.81
C GLU A 144 -23.03 5.22 14.80
N LYS A 145 -23.15 5.82 13.63
CA LYS A 145 -23.46 7.26 13.49
C LYS A 145 -24.85 7.54 12.98
N PHE A 146 -25.69 6.52 12.84
CA PHE A 146 -27.05 6.67 12.32
C PHE A 146 -27.97 7.37 13.30
N ASP A 147 -28.58 8.45 12.86
CA ASP A 147 -29.57 9.22 13.63
C ASP A 147 -30.97 9.02 13.03
N HIS A 148 -31.77 8.16 13.67
CA HIS A 148 -33.13 7.86 13.26
C HIS A 148 -34.10 9.05 13.33
N ARG A 149 -33.77 10.10 14.10
CA ARG A 149 -34.61 11.30 14.31
C ARG A 149 -34.70 12.15 13.04
N LYS A 150 -33.75 11.98 12.12
CA LYS A 150 -33.72 12.72 10.83
C LYS A 150 -34.74 12.21 9.80
N GLY A 151 -35.41 11.10 10.05
CA GLY A 151 -36.51 10.58 9.23
C GLY A 151 -36.08 9.99 7.88
N PHE A 152 -34.78 9.86 7.58
CA PHE A 152 -34.28 9.22 6.37
C PHE A 152 -34.08 7.72 6.60
N LYS A 153 -34.24 6.91 5.52
CA LYS A 153 -33.89 5.49 5.54
C LYS A 153 -32.41 5.30 5.83
N PHE A 154 -32.10 4.26 6.58
CA PHE A 154 -30.71 3.89 6.89
C PHE A 154 -29.85 3.74 5.64
N SER A 155 -30.37 3.08 4.59
CA SER A 155 -29.68 2.85 3.32
C SER A 155 -29.18 4.13 2.64
N THR A 156 -29.92 5.25 2.74
CA THR A 156 -29.52 6.55 2.19
C THR A 156 -28.26 7.07 2.86
N TYR A 157 -28.19 6.97 4.17
CA TYR A 157 -27.03 7.39 4.97
C TYR A 157 -25.85 6.44 4.83
N ALA A 158 -26.09 5.12 4.90
CA ALA A 158 -25.08 4.09 4.79
C ALA A 158 -24.37 4.12 3.42
N THR A 159 -25.10 4.38 2.33
CA THR A 159 -24.53 4.48 0.98
C THR A 159 -23.37 5.49 0.91
N TRP A 160 -23.46 6.60 1.62
CA TRP A 160 -22.38 7.59 1.64
C TRP A 160 -21.12 7.06 2.34
N TRP A 161 -21.28 6.42 3.50
CA TRP A 161 -20.16 5.86 4.26
C TRP A 161 -19.50 4.68 3.55
N ILE A 162 -20.30 3.78 2.98
CA ILE A 162 -19.82 2.63 2.20
C ILE A 162 -19.02 3.12 0.99
N ARG A 163 -19.56 4.07 0.23
CA ARG A 163 -18.87 4.66 -0.93
C ARG A 163 -17.58 5.33 -0.52
N GLN A 164 -17.59 6.11 0.55
CA GLN A 164 -16.41 6.78 1.06
C GLN A 164 -15.31 5.80 1.47
N ALA A 165 -15.68 4.73 2.18
CA ALA A 165 -14.74 3.70 2.62
C ALA A 165 -14.11 2.98 1.42
N ILE A 166 -14.93 2.50 0.47
CA ILE A 166 -14.42 1.82 -0.74
C ILE A 166 -13.54 2.76 -1.58
N THR A 167 -13.96 4.01 -1.80
CA THR A 167 -13.16 4.96 -2.60
C THR A 167 -11.83 5.24 -1.95
N ARG A 168 -11.79 5.38 -0.64
CA ARG A 168 -10.56 5.59 0.12
C ARG A 168 -9.66 4.36 0.08
N ALA A 169 -10.22 3.16 0.25
CA ALA A 169 -9.47 1.91 0.18
C ALA A 169 -8.83 1.71 -1.21
N VAL A 170 -9.57 1.97 -2.29
CA VAL A 170 -9.03 1.93 -3.66
C VAL A 170 -7.88 2.93 -3.82
N ALA A 171 -8.00 4.15 -3.27
CA ALA A 171 -6.92 5.13 -3.36
C ALA A 171 -5.67 4.71 -2.58
N ASP A 172 -5.85 4.04 -1.43
CA ASP A 172 -4.78 3.67 -0.51
C ASP A 172 -4.09 2.35 -0.84
N GLN A 173 -4.79 1.37 -1.44
CA GLN A 173 -4.35 -0.03 -1.52
C GLN A 173 -4.31 -0.59 -2.96
N ALA A 174 -4.96 0.04 -3.94
CA ALA A 174 -5.10 -0.53 -5.28
C ALA A 174 -3.80 -0.55 -6.10
N ARG A 175 -2.79 0.23 -5.72
CA ARG A 175 -1.53 0.36 -6.46
C ARG A 175 -0.37 -0.34 -5.77
N THR A 176 0.47 -1.02 -6.52
CA THR A 176 1.71 -1.63 -6.03
C THR A 176 2.63 -0.58 -5.39
N ILE A 177 2.78 0.58 -6.02
CA ILE A 177 3.47 1.75 -5.45
C ILE A 177 2.39 2.68 -4.92
N ARG A 178 2.28 2.74 -3.58
CA ARG A 178 1.27 3.56 -2.89
C ARG A 178 1.45 5.04 -3.18
N ILE A 179 0.35 5.69 -3.56
CA ILE A 179 0.28 7.14 -3.80
C ILE A 179 -0.62 7.78 -2.72
N PRO A 180 -0.28 8.97 -2.17
CA PRO A 180 -1.13 9.67 -1.22
C PRO A 180 -2.51 10.00 -1.80
N VAL A 181 -3.57 9.94 -0.97
CA VAL A 181 -4.97 10.11 -1.40
C VAL A 181 -5.20 11.43 -2.16
N HIS A 182 -4.62 12.54 -1.69
CA HIS A 182 -4.76 13.85 -2.36
C HIS A 182 -4.17 13.86 -3.77
N MET A 183 -3.12 13.07 -4.03
CA MET A 183 -2.55 12.91 -5.37
C MET A 183 -3.45 12.05 -6.26
N VAL A 184 -4.06 10.98 -5.72
CA VAL A 184 -5.07 10.19 -6.44
C VAL A 184 -6.28 11.04 -6.84
N GLU A 185 -6.74 11.93 -5.95
CA GLU A 185 -7.79 12.90 -6.27
C GLU A 185 -7.38 13.85 -7.40
N THR A 186 -6.13 14.32 -7.38
CA THR A 186 -5.58 15.18 -8.43
C THR A 186 -5.47 14.44 -9.76
N ILE A 187 -4.96 13.21 -9.77
CA ILE A 187 -4.92 12.34 -10.96
C ILE A 187 -6.33 12.15 -11.53
N ASN A 188 -7.30 11.81 -10.67
CA ASN A 188 -8.69 11.63 -11.09
C ASN A 188 -9.32 12.92 -11.65
N ARG A 189 -8.89 14.11 -11.20
CA ARG A 189 -9.30 15.41 -11.75
C ARG A 189 -8.72 15.60 -13.15
N VAL A 190 -7.43 15.29 -13.34
CA VAL A 190 -6.76 15.35 -14.66
C VAL A 190 -7.42 14.38 -15.64
N LEU A 191 -7.63 13.13 -15.27
CA LEU A 191 -8.27 12.12 -16.11
C LEU A 191 -9.71 12.49 -16.51
N ARG A 192 -10.47 13.10 -15.59
CA ARG A 192 -11.82 13.60 -15.91
C ARG A 192 -11.79 14.75 -16.91
N ALA A 193 -10.88 15.71 -16.71
CA ALA A 193 -10.71 16.83 -17.64
C ALA A 193 -10.28 16.34 -19.02
N GLN A 194 -9.36 15.39 -19.10
CA GLN A 194 -8.94 14.76 -20.35
C GLN A 194 -10.12 14.12 -21.10
N ARG A 195 -10.94 13.31 -20.41
CA ARG A 195 -12.12 12.67 -21.03
C ARG A 195 -13.14 13.70 -21.53
N GLN A 196 -13.39 14.74 -20.75
CA GLN A 196 -14.31 15.81 -21.15
C GLN A 196 -13.81 16.56 -22.38
N LEU A 197 -12.53 16.97 -22.39
CA LEU A 197 -11.92 17.65 -23.54
C LEU A 197 -11.87 16.73 -24.77
N SER A 198 -11.57 15.46 -24.61
CA SER A 198 -11.59 14.50 -25.73
C SER A 198 -13.00 14.37 -26.33
N GLN A 199 -14.04 14.40 -25.50
CA GLN A 199 -15.42 14.39 -25.97
C GLN A 199 -15.83 15.70 -26.65
N GLU A 200 -15.36 16.87 -26.15
CA GLU A 200 -15.63 18.19 -26.71
C GLU A 200 -14.89 18.40 -28.04
N LEU A 201 -13.63 17.97 -28.13
CA LEU A 201 -12.75 18.19 -29.29
C LEU A 201 -12.82 17.10 -30.36
N GLY A 202 -13.35 15.92 -30.05
CA GLY A 202 -13.33 14.74 -30.93
C GLY A 202 -11.95 14.14 -31.19
N ARG A 203 -10.91 14.56 -30.43
CA ARG A 203 -9.53 14.07 -30.47
C ARG A 203 -8.93 14.06 -29.07
N GLU A 204 -7.78 13.41 -28.91
CA GLU A 204 -7.03 13.52 -27.65
C GLU A 204 -6.57 14.96 -27.40
N PRO A 205 -6.81 15.50 -26.17
CA PRO A 205 -6.38 16.83 -25.80
C PRO A 205 -4.86 16.87 -25.57
N THR A 206 -4.25 18.02 -25.92
CA THR A 206 -2.85 18.27 -25.58
C THR A 206 -2.67 18.57 -24.09
N ILE A 207 -1.44 18.44 -23.60
CA ILE A 207 -1.12 18.71 -22.19
C ILE A 207 -1.43 20.17 -21.83
N GLU A 208 -1.19 21.09 -22.76
CA GLU A 208 -1.45 22.51 -22.63
C GLU A 208 -2.96 22.81 -22.50
N GLU A 209 -3.80 22.13 -23.27
CA GLU A 209 -5.27 22.25 -23.19
C GLU A 209 -5.81 21.74 -21.85
N VAL A 210 -5.27 20.62 -21.34
CA VAL A 210 -5.62 20.08 -20.02
C VAL A 210 -5.14 21.03 -18.91
N ALA A 211 -3.94 21.57 -19.03
CA ALA A 211 -3.35 22.52 -18.09
C ALA A 211 -4.19 23.80 -18.00
N LEU A 212 -4.61 24.34 -19.16
CA LEU A 212 -5.48 25.51 -19.24
C LEU A 212 -6.85 25.24 -18.60
N ARG A 213 -7.46 24.09 -18.88
CA ARG A 213 -8.78 23.71 -18.33
C ARG A 213 -8.77 23.58 -16.80
N LEU A 214 -7.68 23.06 -16.23
CA LEU A 214 -7.52 22.85 -14.80
C LEU A 214 -6.86 24.03 -14.07
N GLN A 215 -6.37 25.03 -14.80
CA GLN A 215 -5.56 26.14 -14.28
C GLN A 215 -4.29 25.65 -13.54
N PHE A 216 -3.66 24.60 -14.08
CA PHE A 216 -2.41 24.07 -13.58
C PHE A 216 -1.25 24.49 -14.50
N PRO A 217 0.00 24.62 -13.97
CA PRO A 217 1.19 24.71 -14.80
C PRO A 217 1.35 23.44 -15.67
N VAL A 218 1.87 23.59 -16.88
CA VAL A 218 2.07 22.47 -17.82
C VAL A 218 3.00 21.41 -17.23
N GLU A 219 4.07 21.83 -16.55
CA GLU A 219 5.03 20.95 -15.85
C GLU A 219 4.32 20.08 -14.81
N ARG A 220 3.36 20.67 -14.09
CA ARG A 220 2.58 19.95 -13.07
C ARG A 220 1.70 18.87 -13.68
N VAL A 221 1.11 19.11 -14.84
CA VAL A 221 0.31 18.11 -15.54
C VAL A 221 1.18 16.96 -16.03
N ARG A 222 2.39 17.25 -16.55
CA ARG A 222 3.37 16.22 -16.96
C ARG A 222 3.82 15.36 -15.77
N GLU A 223 4.10 15.97 -14.63
CA GLU A 223 4.44 15.25 -13.40
C GLU A 223 3.31 14.31 -12.96
N ILE A 224 2.07 14.81 -12.94
CA ILE A 224 0.88 14.01 -12.59
C ILE A 224 0.70 12.84 -13.55
N GLN A 225 0.91 13.03 -14.85
CA GLN A 225 0.83 11.94 -15.83
C GLN A 225 1.90 10.87 -15.61
N ARG A 226 3.14 11.24 -15.27
CA ARG A 226 4.20 10.28 -14.92
C ARG A 226 3.84 9.47 -13.69
N ILE A 227 3.33 10.10 -12.64
CA ILE A 227 2.92 9.43 -11.40
C ILE A 227 1.68 8.54 -11.64
N SER A 228 0.84 8.89 -12.61
CA SER A 228 -0.38 8.15 -12.95
C SER A 228 -0.13 6.80 -13.63
N GLN A 229 1.06 6.56 -14.17
CA GLN A 229 1.40 5.31 -14.85
C GLN A 229 1.35 4.14 -13.87
N ASP A 230 0.78 3.03 -14.32
CA ASP A 230 0.75 1.78 -13.57
C ASP A 230 2.02 0.95 -13.89
N THR A 231 2.45 0.14 -12.93
CA THR A 231 3.55 -0.80 -13.11
C THR A 231 3.12 -1.95 -14.02
N VAL A 232 4.04 -2.43 -14.83
CA VAL A 232 3.85 -3.59 -15.72
C VAL A 232 4.56 -4.79 -15.10
N SER A 233 3.99 -6.00 -15.24
CA SER A 233 4.63 -7.22 -14.75
C SER A 233 5.85 -7.58 -15.59
N LEU A 234 6.94 -7.98 -14.94
CA LEU A 234 8.13 -8.50 -15.63
C LEU A 234 7.90 -9.87 -16.28
N GLU A 235 6.91 -10.62 -15.78
CA GLU A 235 6.51 -11.93 -16.32
C GLU A 235 5.56 -11.80 -17.52
N GLN A 236 5.28 -10.58 -17.99
CA GLN A 236 4.40 -10.38 -19.13
C GLN A 236 5.06 -10.95 -20.38
N PRO A 237 4.39 -11.90 -21.10
CA PRO A 237 4.92 -12.47 -22.34
C PRO A 237 5.02 -11.40 -23.42
N ILE A 238 6.09 -11.50 -24.22
CA ILE A 238 6.34 -10.64 -25.38
C ILE A 238 6.29 -11.51 -26.63
N GLY A 239 5.43 -11.14 -27.59
CA GLY A 239 5.24 -11.87 -28.84
C GLY A 239 4.18 -12.97 -28.76
N ASP A 240 4.04 -13.73 -29.85
CA ASP A 240 3.04 -14.80 -29.99
C ASP A 240 3.50 -16.14 -29.39
N GLU A 241 4.80 -16.30 -29.13
CA GLU A 241 5.38 -17.46 -28.46
C GLU A 241 5.57 -17.13 -26.99
N GLU A 242 4.87 -17.83 -26.09
CA GLU A 242 4.87 -17.59 -24.63
C GLU A 242 6.24 -17.81 -23.94
N ASP A 243 7.28 -18.11 -24.70
CA ASP A 243 8.62 -18.45 -24.21
C ASP A 243 9.47 -17.22 -23.81
N PHE A 244 9.05 -15.99 -24.16
CA PHE A 244 9.78 -14.74 -23.88
C PHE A 244 9.00 -13.82 -22.96
N SER A 245 9.64 -13.39 -21.88
CA SER A 245 9.08 -12.44 -20.91
C SER A 245 9.76 -11.07 -20.99
N LEU A 246 9.10 -10.03 -20.45
CA LEU A 246 9.69 -8.68 -20.39
C LEU A 246 11.00 -8.66 -19.59
N SER A 247 11.13 -9.54 -18.58
CA SER A 247 12.36 -9.66 -17.78
C SER A 247 13.58 -10.08 -18.60
N ASP A 248 13.39 -10.86 -19.68
CA ASP A 248 14.50 -11.36 -20.51
C ASP A 248 15.10 -10.29 -21.43
N VAL A 249 14.39 -9.18 -21.63
CA VAL A 249 14.81 -8.05 -22.48
C VAL A 249 15.49 -6.94 -21.68
N ILE A 250 15.29 -6.92 -20.35
CA ILE A 250 15.86 -5.87 -19.50
C ILE A 250 17.31 -6.20 -19.17
N GLU A 251 18.22 -5.32 -19.62
CA GLU A 251 19.65 -5.42 -19.32
C GLU A 251 19.92 -5.21 -17.81
N ASP A 252 20.74 -6.09 -17.23
CA ASP A 252 21.23 -5.91 -15.85
C ASP A 252 22.33 -4.84 -15.83
N GLN A 253 21.97 -3.63 -15.47
CA GLN A 253 22.90 -2.50 -15.30
C GLN A 253 23.88 -2.69 -14.14
N GLY A 254 23.64 -3.65 -13.26
CA GLY A 254 24.53 -3.98 -12.15
C GLY A 254 25.55 -5.05 -12.50
N ALA A 255 25.43 -5.69 -13.65
CA ALA A 255 26.37 -6.70 -14.11
C ALA A 255 27.74 -6.07 -14.39
N GLU A 256 28.76 -6.57 -13.70
CA GLU A 256 30.12 -6.10 -13.87
C GLU A 256 30.66 -6.54 -15.25
N VAL A 257 31.15 -5.58 -16.03
CA VAL A 257 31.75 -5.88 -17.34
C VAL A 257 33.01 -6.73 -17.13
N PRO A 258 33.15 -7.88 -17.82
CA PRO A 258 34.29 -8.80 -17.60
C PRO A 258 35.66 -8.12 -17.71
N VAL A 259 35.78 -7.11 -18.58
CA VAL A 259 37.02 -6.33 -18.76
C VAL A 259 37.33 -5.51 -17.50
N ASP A 260 36.34 -4.88 -16.90
CA ASP A 260 36.51 -4.06 -15.68
C ASP A 260 36.84 -4.95 -14.48
N ALA A 261 36.22 -6.14 -14.38
CA ALA A 261 36.56 -7.14 -13.37
C ALA A 261 38.02 -7.60 -13.50
N ALA A 262 38.46 -7.91 -14.72
CA ALA A 262 39.87 -8.28 -14.99
C ALA A 262 40.84 -7.14 -14.66
N THR A 263 40.51 -5.91 -15.06
CA THR A 263 41.27 -4.70 -14.77
C THR A 263 41.40 -4.47 -13.27
N ARG A 264 40.34 -4.68 -12.50
CA ARG A 264 40.35 -4.57 -11.03
C ARG A 264 41.27 -5.60 -10.36
N VAL A 265 41.26 -6.85 -10.85
CA VAL A 265 42.17 -7.89 -10.36
C VAL A 265 43.61 -7.51 -10.63
N LEU A 266 43.95 -7.09 -11.85
CA LEU A 266 45.32 -6.65 -12.25
C LEU A 266 45.78 -5.44 -11.45
N LEU A 267 44.88 -4.46 -11.22
CA LEU A 267 45.16 -3.30 -10.38
C LEU A 267 45.46 -3.73 -8.95
N ASN A 268 44.66 -4.61 -8.35
CA ASN A 268 44.93 -5.14 -7.03
C ASN A 268 46.29 -5.83 -6.94
N GLU A 269 46.66 -6.65 -7.92
CA GLU A 269 47.96 -7.28 -7.98
C GLU A 269 49.09 -6.23 -8.12
N ALA A 270 48.90 -5.20 -8.93
CA ALA A 270 49.89 -4.10 -9.07
C ALA A 270 50.07 -3.32 -7.75
N VAL A 271 48.97 -3.03 -7.03
CA VAL A 271 49.00 -2.41 -5.71
C VAL A 271 49.73 -3.30 -4.70
N GLN A 272 49.42 -4.62 -4.65
CA GLN A 272 50.12 -5.55 -3.75
C GLN A 272 51.64 -5.60 -4.04
N ARG A 273 52.02 -5.66 -5.33
CA ARG A 273 53.43 -5.63 -5.72
C ARG A 273 54.12 -4.34 -5.27
N ALA A 274 53.48 -3.17 -5.45
CA ALA A 274 54.00 -1.91 -4.98
C ALA A 274 54.13 -1.86 -3.44
N LEU A 275 53.22 -2.46 -2.71
CA LEU A 275 53.29 -2.54 -1.25
C LEU A 275 54.41 -3.46 -0.78
N CYS A 276 54.75 -4.54 -1.50
CA CYS A 276 55.84 -5.46 -1.12
C CYS A 276 57.22 -4.78 -1.09
N GLU A 277 57.43 -3.65 -1.79
CA GLU A 277 58.67 -2.84 -1.74
C GLU A 277 58.82 -1.99 -0.48
N LEU A 278 57.78 -1.96 0.36
CA LEU A 278 57.79 -1.24 1.64
C LEU A 278 58.20 -2.17 2.79
N SER A 279 58.68 -1.61 3.90
CA SER A 279 58.90 -2.41 5.10
C SER A 279 57.56 -2.92 5.67
N GLU A 280 57.55 -4.07 6.34
CA GLU A 280 56.34 -4.69 6.92
C GLU A 280 55.49 -3.69 7.72
N ARG A 281 56.14 -2.87 8.53
CA ARG A 281 55.46 -1.85 9.34
C ARG A 281 54.82 -0.74 8.51
N GLU A 282 55.46 -0.33 7.41
CA GLU A 282 54.94 0.67 6.48
C GLU A 282 53.74 0.10 5.69
N GLN A 283 53.84 -1.18 5.26
CA GLN A 283 52.73 -1.88 4.58
C GLN A 283 51.50 -1.95 5.46
N GLU A 284 51.66 -2.38 6.70
CA GLU A 284 50.55 -2.62 7.62
C GLU A 284 49.86 -1.30 8.01
N VAL A 285 50.62 -0.20 8.18
CA VAL A 285 50.05 1.15 8.38
C VAL A 285 49.23 1.59 7.19
N VAL A 286 49.69 1.38 5.94
CA VAL A 286 48.96 1.74 4.72
C VAL A 286 47.70 0.85 4.57
N ARG A 287 47.82 -0.46 4.76
CA ARG A 287 46.68 -1.38 4.67
C ARG A 287 45.55 -1.00 5.62
N LEU A 288 45.89 -0.75 6.88
CA LEU A 288 44.92 -0.35 7.90
C LEU A 288 44.37 1.07 7.65
N ARG A 289 45.20 1.99 7.22
CA ARG A 289 44.80 3.37 7.00
C ARG A 289 43.82 3.52 5.83
N PHE A 290 44.08 2.82 4.71
CA PHE A 290 43.23 2.86 3.51
C PHE A 290 42.24 1.71 3.41
N GLY A 291 42.23 0.79 4.38
CA GLY A 291 41.27 -0.31 4.42
C GLY A 291 41.44 -1.31 3.28
N LEU A 292 42.67 -1.60 2.87
CA LEU A 292 42.94 -2.45 1.71
C LEU A 292 42.59 -3.92 1.92
N ASP A 293 42.51 -4.39 3.18
CA ASP A 293 42.21 -5.78 3.51
C ASP A 293 40.71 -5.98 3.90
N ASP A 294 40.14 -5.04 4.65
CA ASP A 294 38.78 -5.17 5.24
C ASP A 294 37.78 -4.09 4.79
N GLY A 295 38.21 -3.18 3.88
CA GLY A 295 37.39 -2.08 3.39
C GLY A 295 37.16 -0.95 4.41
N ARG A 296 37.72 -1.03 5.62
CA ARG A 296 37.53 -0.03 6.69
C ARG A 296 38.67 0.97 6.73
N ILE A 297 38.39 2.19 6.33
CA ILE A 297 39.34 3.31 6.46
C ILE A 297 39.46 3.71 7.93
N ARG A 298 40.67 3.53 8.53
CA ARG A 298 40.94 3.88 9.92
C ARG A 298 41.56 5.24 10.08
N THR A 299 41.25 5.91 11.17
CA THR A 299 41.85 7.21 11.52
C THR A 299 43.30 7.04 11.98
N LEU A 300 44.11 8.10 11.90
CA LEU A 300 45.50 8.08 12.38
C LEU A 300 45.63 7.72 13.88
N GLU A 301 44.58 8.05 14.65
CA GLU A 301 44.53 7.74 16.09
C GLU A 301 44.25 6.26 16.34
N GLU A 302 43.31 5.66 15.60
CA GLU A 302 43.00 4.23 15.68
C GLU A 302 44.19 3.37 15.26
N VAL A 303 44.85 3.74 14.15
CA VAL A 303 46.10 3.09 13.72
C VAL A 303 47.18 3.25 14.79
N GLY A 304 47.30 4.43 15.39
CA GLY A 304 48.23 4.70 16.48
C GLY A 304 48.00 3.80 17.71
N ARG A 305 46.76 3.55 18.07
CA ARG A 305 46.38 2.63 19.16
C ARG A 305 46.80 1.19 18.86
N ILE A 306 46.59 0.71 17.61
CA ILE A 306 46.95 -0.66 17.21
C ILE A 306 48.46 -0.87 17.30
N PHE A 307 49.27 0.11 16.87
CA PHE A 307 50.74 0.01 16.88
C PHE A 307 51.41 0.52 18.17
N GLY A 308 50.65 1.03 19.14
CA GLY A 308 51.22 1.60 20.39
C GLY A 308 52.05 2.86 20.15
N VAL A 309 51.72 3.67 19.13
CA VAL A 309 52.45 4.89 18.78
C VAL A 309 51.54 6.11 18.75
N THR A 310 52.13 7.31 18.80
CA THR A 310 51.39 8.57 18.75
C THR A 310 50.80 8.81 17.36
N ARG A 311 49.66 9.51 17.27
CA ARG A 311 49.02 9.97 16.02
C ARG A 311 50.03 10.64 15.06
N GLU A 312 50.92 11.49 15.59
CA GLU A 312 51.92 12.22 14.80
C GLU A 312 52.95 11.25 14.20
N ARG A 313 53.31 10.20 14.92
CA ARG A 313 54.21 9.16 14.41
C ARG A 313 53.64 8.39 13.25
N VAL A 314 52.34 8.06 13.33
CA VAL A 314 51.63 7.40 12.21
C VAL A 314 51.58 8.33 11.00
N ARG A 315 51.32 9.65 11.19
CA ARG A 315 51.29 10.63 10.11
C ARG A 315 52.67 10.74 9.42
N GLN A 316 53.77 10.72 10.20
CA GLN A 316 55.14 10.74 9.63
C GLN A 316 55.42 9.48 8.81
N ILE A 317 54.98 8.28 9.29
CA ILE A 317 55.11 7.03 8.54
C ILE A 317 54.34 7.10 7.26
N GLU A 318 53.05 7.49 7.31
CA GLU A 318 52.18 7.65 6.15
C GLU A 318 52.79 8.58 5.10
N THR A 319 53.19 9.76 5.51
CA THR A 319 53.80 10.76 4.60
C THR A 319 55.06 10.21 3.92
N LYS A 320 55.95 9.56 4.69
CA LYS A 320 57.19 8.97 4.17
C LYS A 320 56.89 7.79 3.22
N THR A 321 55.90 6.97 3.55
CA THR A 321 55.52 5.80 2.74
C THR A 321 54.90 6.23 1.42
N LEU A 322 53.96 7.19 1.45
CA LEU A 322 53.38 7.77 0.24
C LEU A 322 54.42 8.45 -0.66
N ALA A 323 55.46 9.10 -0.06
CA ALA A 323 56.54 9.67 -0.84
C ALA A 323 57.39 8.59 -1.55
N LYS A 324 57.61 7.42 -0.89
CA LYS A 324 58.25 6.26 -1.52
C LYS A 324 57.41 5.70 -2.69
N LEU A 325 56.11 5.52 -2.49
CA LEU A 325 55.20 5.02 -3.52
C LEU A 325 55.06 5.96 -4.74
N ARG A 326 55.31 7.27 -4.55
CA ARG A 326 55.36 8.27 -5.64
C ARG A 326 56.57 8.18 -6.53
N GLN A 327 57.58 7.40 -6.16
CA GLN A 327 58.77 7.24 -7.02
C GLN A 327 58.38 6.64 -8.38
N PRO A 328 58.99 7.09 -9.49
CA PRO A 328 58.60 6.69 -10.85
C PRO A 328 58.63 5.15 -11.09
N THR A 329 59.52 4.46 -10.40
CA THR A 329 59.67 3.01 -10.48
C THR A 329 58.44 2.24 -9.96
N LEU A 330 57.76 2.76 -8.92
CA LEU A 330 56.59 2.14 -8.29
C LEU A 330 55.26 2.73 -8.79
N SER A 331 55.27 4.01 -9.15
CA SER A 331 54.04 4.68 -9.61
C SER A 331 53.68 4.45 -11.06
N ARG A 332 54.68 4.16 -11.94
CA ARG A 332 54.45 3.94 -13.38
C ARG A 332 53.46 2.83 -13.68
N PRO A 333 53.58 1.60 -13.13
CA PRO A 333 52.64 0.53 -13.38
C PRO A 333 51.20 0.82 -12.87
N LEU A 334 51.07 1.72 -11.88
CA LEU A 334 49.76 2.12 -11.33
C LEU A 334 49.08 3.23 -12.14
N ARG A 335 49.88 4.03 -12.84
CA ARG A 335 49.41 5.16 -13.64
C ARG A 335 48.62 4.73 -14.87
N ASP A 336 49.05 3.61 -15.47
CA ASP A 336 48.40 3.05 -16.63
C ASP A 336 46.92 2.68 -16.38
N TYR A 337 46.54 2.40 -15.11
CA TYR A 337 45.16 2.12 -14.69
C TYR A 337 44.37 3.39 -14.38
N LEU A 338 44.99 4.56 -14.18
CA LEU A 338 44.30 5.84 -13.96
C LEU A 338 44.01 6.58 -15.26
N GLU A 339 44.73 6.26 -16.33
CA GLU A 339 44.58 6.88 -17.65
C GLU A 339 43.62 6.06 -18.56
N ALA A 340 43.08 4.91 -18.07
CA ALA A 340 42.16 4.03 -18.77
C ALA A 340 40.67 4.35 -18.54
N ASP A 341 40.34 5.31 -17.67
CA ASP A 341 39.03 5.92 -17.48
C ASP A 341 38.97 7.22 -18.32
#